data_92274b716d199eb1fe610df6464ddb92
#
_entry.id   92274b716d199eb1fe610df6464ddb92
#
_cell.length_a   1.000
_cell.length_b   1.000
_cell.length_c   1.000
_cell.angle_alpha   90.00
_cell.angle_beta   90.00
_cell.angle_gamma   90.00
#
_symmetry.space_group_name_H-M   'P 1'
#
loop_
_entity.id
_entity.type
_entity.pdbx_description
1 polymer ?
#
loop_
_entity_poly.entity_id
_entity_poly.type
_entity_poly.pdbx_seq_one_letter_code
_entity_poly.pdbx_strand_id
1 'polypeptide(L)'
;YYLSLGYAEDEIILAHMLLTDQRDMTLTMSVEEMKQGLNLHSTPIERDQELIFPEENGISLVFHRNTLKSNYVDYVDYYVAGHLLCREHYGSVKLYTEYFTAVPTDAGLEARVFQRLFYNLDGSVALEEIKKTPGDLTKSVYRQGTHWFYSESELLSQAIGTLQFSAKDHII
;
A
#
# COMPACT_ATOMS: atom_id res chain seq x y z
N TYR A 1 -5.56 3.42 17.62
CA TYR A 1 -6.75 4.10 18.19
C TYR A 1 -7.87 3.10 18.47
N TYR A 2 -8.38 2.34 17.46
CA TYR A 2 -9.51 1.41 17.67
C TYR A 2 -9.19 0.28 18.65
N LEU A 3 -7.99 -0.30 18.61
CA LEU A 3 -7.55 -1.31 19.58
C LEU A 3 -7.52 -0.74 21.01
N SER A 4 -7.18 0.53 21.18
CA SER A 4 -7.22 1.19 22.49
C SER A 4 -8.64 1.46 23.00
N LEU A 5 -9.65 1.36 22.15
CA LEU A 5 -11.07 1.41 22.50
C LEU A 5 -11.66 0.02 22.82
N GLY A 6 -10.85 -1.03 22.76
CA GLY A 6 -11.24 -2.41 23.09
C GLY A 6 -11.80 -3.24 21.94
N TYR A 7 -11.71 -2.77 20.70
CA TYR A 7 -12.05 -3.58 19.53
C TYR A 7 -10.95 -4.61 19.26
N ALA A 8 -11.33 -5.84 18.95
CA ALA A 8 -10.38 -6.84 18.47
C ALA A 8 -9.95 -6.54 17.02
N GLU A 9 -8.79 -7.05 16.61
CA GLU A 9 -8.23 -6.78 15.26
C GLU A 9 -9.17 -7.26 14.15
N ASP A 10 -9.84 -8.39 14.36
CA ASP A 10 -10.82 -9.00 13.44
C ASP A 10 -12.18 -8.27 13.39
N GLU A 11 -12.43 -7.36 14.34
CA GLU A 11 -13.60 -6.48 14.35
C GLU A 11 -13.39 -5.20 13.53
N ILE A 12 -12.13 -4.92 13.10
CA ILE A 12 -11.78 -3.72 12.35
C ILE A 12 -11.70 -4.04 10.86
N ILE A 13 -12.66 -3.53 10.09
CA ILE A 13 -12.66 -3.67 8.64
C ILE A 13 -12.19 -2.37 8.01
N LEU A 14 -11.04 -2.39 7.35
CA LEU A 14 -10.56 -1.23 6.61
C LEU A 14 -11.31 -1.11 5.27
N ALA A 15 -11.57 0.12 4.83
CA ALA A 15 -12.39 0.36 3.64
C ALA A 15 -11.88 -0.38 2.38
N HIS A 16 -10.55 -0.46 2.20
CA HIS A 16 -10.00 -1.19 1.06
C HIS A 16 -10.24 -2.71 1.13
N MET A 17 -10.37 -3.31 2.33
CA MET A 17 -10.71 -4.72 2.50
C MET A 17 -12.14 -5.05 2.02
N LEU A 18 -13.02 -4.05 1.97
CA LEU A 18 -14.36 -4.21 1.41
C LEU A 18 -14.36 -4.22 -0.12
N LEU A 19 -13.35 -3.62 -0.72
CA LEU A 19 -13.22 -3.37 -2.15
C LEU A 19 -12.26 -4.35 -2.84
N THR A 20 -11.52 -5.12 -2.04
CA THR A 20 -10.65 -6.22 -2.47
C THR A 20 -11.18 -7.53 -1.91
N ASP A 21 -10.64 -8.66 -2.33
CA ASP A 21 -10.89 -9.97 -1.70
C ASP A 21 -9.91 -10.28 -0.54
N GLN A 22 -9.01 -9.34 -0.22
CA GLN A 22 -8.07 -9.48 0.88
C GLN A 22 -8.78 -9.23 2.22
N ARG A 23 -8.69 -10.22 3.11
CA ARG A 23 -9.31 -10.17 4.45
C ARG A 23 -8.29 -10.25 5.58
N ASP A 24 -7.08 -10.69 5.26
CA ASP A 24 -5.99 -10.84 6.21
C ASP A 24 -4.84 -9.91 5.81
N MET A 25 -4.52 -8.99 6.70
CA MET A 25 -3.39 -8.06 6.56
C MET A 25 -2.21 -8.47 7.44
N THR A 26 -2.20 -9.71 7.94
CA THR A 26 -1.10 -10.18 8.78
C THR A 26 0.21 -10.08 8.02
N LEU A 27 1.17 -9.38 8.62
CA LEU A 27 2.51 -9.23 8.07
C LEU A 27 3.26 -10.57 8.18
N THR A 28 3.40 -11.24 7.06
CA THR A 28 4.08 -12.55 6.98
C THR A 28 5.07 -12.64 5.83
N MET A 29 5.15 -11.64 4.93
CA MET A 29 6.13 -11.60 3.86
C MET A 29 7.53 -11.42 4.44
N SER A 30 8.32 -12.49 4.46
CA SER A 30 9.69 -12.44 4.97
C SER A 30 10.66 -11.78 3.98
N VAL A 31 11.78 -11.27 4.50
CA VAL A 31 12.87 -10.74 3.68
C VAL A 31 13.37 -11.76 2.65
N GLU A 32 13.49 -13.02 3.03
CA GLU A 32 14.00 -14.07 2.13
C GLU A 32 13.00 -14.43 1.03
N GLU A 33 11.70 -14.52 1.35
CA GLU A 33 10.65 -14.72 0.34
C GLU A 33 10.61 -13.57 -0.65
N MET A 34 10.72 -12.34 -0.16
CA MET A 34 10.77 -11.14 -1.00
C MET A 34 11.99 -11.15 -1.93
N LYS A 35 13.18 -11.47 -1.42
CA LYS A 35 14.40 -11.59 -2.22
C LYS A 35 14.24 -12.64 -3.32
N GLN A 36 13.67 -13.81 -2.99
CA GLN A 36 13.42 -14.89 -3.95
C GLN A 36 12.39 -14.45 -5.01
N GLY A 37 11.28 -13.85 -4.59
CA GLY A 37 10.24 -13.38 -5.50
C GLY A 37 10.72 -12.34 -6.50
N LEU A 38 11.63 -11.45 -6.07
CA LEU A 38 12.25 -10.42 -6.90
C LEU A 38 13.53 -10.89 -7.59
N ASN A 39 13.94 -12.15 -7.39
CA ASN A 39 15.16 -12.73 -7.95
C ASN A 39 16.45 -11.92 -7.63
N LEU A 40 16.54 -11.41 -6.39
CA LEU A 40 17.67 -10.61 -5.94
C LEU A 40 18.81 -11.49 -5.44
N HIS A 41 20.00 -11.33 -6.03
CA HIS A 41 21.19 -12.08 -5.68
C HIS A 41 22.27 -11.25 -4.99
N SER A 42 22.16 -9.92 -5.06
CA SER A 42 23.12 -9.01 -4.44
C SER A 42 23.02 -9.05 -2.92
N THR A 43 24.14 -8.82 -2.25
CA THR A 43 24.17 -8.63 -0.80
C THR A 43 23.66 -7.21 -0.49
N PRO A 44 22.64 -7.05 0.35
CA PRO A 44 22.14 -5.72 0.69
C PRO A 44 23.11 -4.98 1.61
N ILE A 45 23.04 -3.66 1.57
CA ILE A 45 23.64 -2.77 2.58
C ILE A 45 22.59 -2.59 3.68
N GLU A 46 22.90 -2.99 4.90
CA GLU A 46 22.01 -2.82 6.05
C GLU A 46 22.18 -1.45 6.69
N ARG A 47 21.06 -0.76 6.92
CA ARG A 47 20.99 0.49 7.68
C ARG A 47 19.73 0.48 8.55
N ASP A 48 19.90 0.33 9.86
CA ASP A 48 18.80 0.26 10.83
C ASP A 48 17.69 -0.74 10.39
N GLN A 49 16.53 -0.22 10.00
CA GLN A 49 15.39 -1.02 9.52
C GLN A 49 15.38 -1.21 7.99
N GLU A 50 16.40 -0.74 7.29
CA GLU A 50 16.46 -0.78 5.84
C GLU A 50 17.46 -1.81 5.33
N LEU A 51 17.09 -2.52 4.26
CA LEU A 51 17.98 -3.32 3.43
C LEU A 51 18.02 -2.70 2.03
N ILE A 52 19.16 -2.11 1.69
CA ILE A 52 19.35 -1.43 0.40
C ILE A 52 20.00 -2.38 -0.57
N PHE A 53 19.31 -2.69 -1.66
CA PHE A 53 19.80 -3.49 -2.79
C PHE A 53 20.18 -2.54 -3.93
N PRO A 54 21.48 -2.23 -4.12
CA PRO A 54 21.91 -1.48 -5.29
C PRO A 54 21.74 -2.35 -6.54
N GLU A 55 21.19 -1.82 -7.58
CA GLU A 55 20.89 -2.56 -8.78
C GLU A 55 21.82 -2.18 -9.94
N GLU A 56 22.01 -3.15 -10.88
CA GLU A 56 22.94 -2.99 -12.01
C GLU A 56 22.44 -2.02 -13.08
N ASN A 57 21.13 -1.70 -13.14
CA ASN A 57 20.51 -0.92 -14.22
C ASN A 57 19.93 0.43 -13.74
N GLY A 58 20.47 1.00 -12.67
CA GLY A 58 20.02 2.30 -12.16
C GLY A 58 18.71 2.25 -11.36
N ILE A 59 18.19 1.05 -11.08
CA ILE A 59 17.08 0.83 -10.16
C ILE A 59 17.69 0.35 -8.84
N SER A 60 17.37 0.96 -7.74
CA SER A 60 17.68 0.47 -6.39
C SER A 60 16.41 0.15 -5.64
N LEU A 61 16.47 -0.91 -4.85
CA LEU A 61 15.37 -1.35 -4.00
C LEU A 61 15.75 -1.13 -2.54
N VAL A 62 14.80 -0.62 -1.76
CA VAL A 62 14.95 -0.47 -0.33
C VAL A 62 13.82 -1.22 0.36
N PHE A 63 14.16 -2.31 1.05
CA PHE A 63 13.20 -3.02 1.88
C PHE A 63 13.15 -2.36 3.25
N HIS A 64 11.96 -1.95 3.66
CA HIS A 64 11.70 -1.43 4.99
C HIS A 64 11.15 -2.55 5.86
N ARG A 65 11.93 -2.94 6.86
CA ARG A 65 11.58 -4.02 7.79
C ARG A 65 10.61 -3.54 8.86
N ASN A 66 9.75 -4.42 9.29
CA ASN A 66 8.85 -4.14 10.40
C ASN A 66 9.63 -3.89 11.70
N THR A 67 9.28 -2.84 12.42
CA THR A 67 9.98 -2.44 13.65
C THR A 67 9.86 -3.45 14.80
N LEU A 68 8.78 -4.23 14.83
CA LEU A 68 8.52 -5.25 15.87
C LEU A 68 8.97 -6.65 15.42
N LYS A 69 8.99 -6.91 14.11
CA LYS A 69 9.30 -8.20 13.50
C LYS A 69 10.29 -8.00 12.36
N SER A 70 11.57 -7.79 12.68
CA SER A 70 12.62 -7.40 11.73
C SER A 70 12.89 -8.40 10.57
N ASN A 71 12.36 -9.63 10.66
CA ASN A 71 12.45 -10.60 9.57
C ASN A 71 11.39 -10.41 8.48
N TYR A 72 10.41 -9.51 8.69
CA TYR A 72 9.33 -9.25 7.76
C TYR A 72 9.46 -7.87 7.12
N VAL A 73 8.99 -7.78 5.87
CA VAL A 73 9.00 -6.56 5.07
C VAL A 73 7.63 -5.88 5.18
N ASP A 74 7.62 -4.62 5.61
CA ASP A 74 6.41 -3.79 5.61
C ASP A 74 6.13 -3.24 4.21
N TYR A 75 7.18 -2.69 3.57
CA TYR A 75 7.07 -2.14 2.22
C TYR A 75 8.44 -2.13 1.53
N VAL A 76 8.38 -2.03 0.21
CA VAL A 76 9.56 -1.93 -0.67
C VAL A 76 9.48 -0.65 -1.47
N ASP A 77 10.50 0.18 -1.39
CA ASP A 77 10.69 1.36 -2.21
C ASP A 77 11.52 1.04 -3.45
N TYR A 78 11.07 1.52 -4.59
CA TYR A 78 11.75 1.41 -5.88
C TYR A 78 12.24 2.78 -6.32
N TYR A 79 13.56 2.93 -6.43
CA TYR A 79 14.20 4.15 -6.88
C TYR A 79 14.78 3.99 -8.28
N VAL A 80 14.51 4.97 -9.14
CA VAL A 80 15.11 5.06 -10.49
C VAL A 80 15.90 6.35 -10.56
N ALA A 81 17.19 6.26 -10.88
CA ALA A 81 18.08 7.41 -10.91
C ALA A 81 18.00 8.30 -9.65
N GLY A 82 17.84 7.67 -8.48
CA GLY A 82 17.74 8.35 -7.19
C GLY A 82 16.37 8.94 -6.86
N HIS A 83 15.37 8.81 -7.74
CA HIS A 83 14.01 9.28 -7.50
C HIS A 83 13.08 8.11 -7.13
N LEU A 84 12.28 8.29 -6.08
CA LEU A 84 11.27 7.31 -5.68
C LEU A 84 10.21 7.21 -6.77
N LEU A 85 10.11 6.03 -7.38
CA LEU A 85 9.13 5.72 -8.43
C LEU A 85 7.84 5.15 -7.85
N CYS A 86 7.96 4.11 -7.03
CA CYS A 86 6.81 3.49 -6.38
C CYS A 86 7.21 2.85 -5.05
N ARG A 87 6.20 2.60 -4.23
CA ARG A 87 6.26 1.89 -2.97
C ARG A 87 5.22 0.78 -2.97
N GLU A 88 5.65 -0.43 -2.72
CA GLU A 88 4.77 -1.60 -2.60
C GLU A 88 4.62 -2.00 -1.15
N HIS A 89 3.37 -2.09 -0.68
CA HIS A 89 3.03 -2.49 0.69
C HIS A 89 2.61 -3.95 0.72
N TYR A 90 3.06 -4.67 1.75
CA TYR A 90 2.89 -6.10 1.89
C TYR A 90 2.25 -6.48 3.22
N GLY A 91 1.40 -7.53 3.16
CA GLY A 91 0.98 -8.36 4.28
C GLY A 91 1.55 -9.77 4.06
N SER A 92 0.68 -10.77 3.88
CA SER A 92 1.05 -12.09 3.35
C SER A 92 1.26 -12.06 1.83
N VAL A 93 0.66 -11.10 1.16
CA VAL A 93 0.78 -10.82 -0.27
C VAL A 93 0.93 -9.31 -0.46
N LYS A 94 1.11 -8.85 -1.69
CA LYS A 94 1.11 -7.44 -2.01
C LYS A 94 -0.29 -6.86 -1.81
N LEU A 95 -0.40 -5.84 -0.96
CA LEU A 95 -1.66 -5.18 -0.62
C LEU A 95 -2.00 -4.08 -1.61
N TYR A 96 -1.07 -3.14 -1.77
CA TYR A 96 -1.23 -2.01 -2.69
C TYR A 96 0.13 -1.44 -3.09
N THR A 97 0.14 -0.69 -4.20
CA THR A 97 1.29 0.07 -4.69
C THR A 97 0.94 1.56 -4.73
N GLU A 98 1.81 2.40 -4.19
CA GLU A 98 1.79 3.84 -4.36
C GLU A 98 2.76 4.23 -5.47
N TYR A 99 2.30 5.02 -6.44
CA TYR A 99 3.15 5.61 -7.47
C TYR A 99 3.39 7.08 -7.17
N PHE A 100 4.64 7.50 -7.35
CA PHE A 100 5.10 8.85 -7.03
C PHE A 100 5.46 9.63 -8.28
N THR A 101 5.23 10.94 -8.22
CA THR A 101 5.75 11.91 -9.18
C THR A 101 6.57 12.97 -8.46
N ALA A 102 7.59 13.50 -9.12
CA ALA A 102 8.38 14.58 -8.58
C ALA A 102 7.61 15.91 -8.77
N VAL A 103 7.36 16.60 -7.68
CA VAL A 103 6.69 17.90 -7.66
C VAL A 103 7.69 18.97 -7.23
N PRO A 104 7.88 20.07 -8.00
CA PRO A 104 8.72 21.17 -7.57
C PRO A 104 8.18 21.85 -6.31
N THR A 105 9.07 22.14 -5.38
CA THR A 105 8.83 22.90 -4.16
C THR A 105 9.94 23.93 -3.97
N ASP A 106 9.79 24.84 -3.04
CA ASP A 106 10.83 25.83 -2.70
C ASP A 106 12.13 25.14 -2.18
N ALA A 107 12.03 23.93 -1.64
CA ALA A 107 13.16 23.14 -1.16
C ALA A 107 13.77 22.21 -2.23
N GLY A 108 13.20 22.13 -3.43
CA GLY A 108 13.62 21.25 -4.52
C GLY A 108 12.49 20.34 -5.01
N LEU A 109 12.85 19.17 -5.52
CA LEU A 109 11.87 18.17 -5.97
C LEU A 109 11.42 17.28 -4.80
N GLU A 110 10.12 17.16 -4.61
CA GLU A 110 9.50 16.29 -3.60
C GLU A 110 8.72 15.18 -4.29
N ALA A 111 8.91 13.92 -3.84
CA ALA A 111 8.13 12.80 -4.31
C ALA A 111 6.73 12.84 -3.69
N ARG A 112 5.68 12.89 -4.52
CA ARG A 112 4.28 12.91 -4.07
C ARG A 112 3.47 11.82 -4.75
N VAL A 113 2.64 11.14 -3.96
CA VAL A 113 1.73 10.12 -4.48
C VAL A 113 0.74 10.73 -5.45
N PHE A 114 0.62 10.15 -6.65
CA PHE A 114 -0.39 10.53 -7.64
C PHE A 114 -1.38 9.41 -7.95
N GLN A 115 -1.02 8.14 -7.65
CA GLN A 115 -1.86 6.98 -7.91
C GLN A 115 -1.61 5.90 -6.86
N ARG A 116 -2.66 5.15 -6.49
CA ARG A 116 -2.57 3.90 -5.74
C ARG A 116 -3.32 2.80 -6.47
N LEU A 117 -2.74 1.61 -6.51
CA LEU A 117 -3.38 0.40 -7.00
C LEU A 117 -3.53 -0.58 -5.83
N PHE A 118 -4.76 -0.96 -5.53
CA PHE A 118 -5.08 -2.00 -4.54
C PHE A 118 -5.34 -3.32 -5.25
N TYR A 119 -4.82 -4.40 -4.70
CA TYR A 119 -4.83 -5.70 -5.37
C TYR A 119 -5.76 -6.70 -4.69
N ASN A 120 -6.25 -7.64 -5.47
CA ASN A 120 -6.84 -8.89 -5.00
C ASN A 120 -5.74 -9.90 -4.64
N LEU A 121 -6.12 -11.00 -3.98
CA LEU A 121 -5.19 -12.09 -3.62
C LEU A 121 -4.49 -12.70 -4.84
N ASP A 122 -5.13 -12.70 -6.00
CA ASP A 122 -4.56 -13.19 -7.26
C ASP A 122 -3.61 -12.18 -7.94
N GLY A 123 -3.41 -11.01 -7.35
CA GLY A 123 -2.59 -9.92 -7.87
C GLY A 123 -3.27 -9.05 -8.92
N SER A 124 -4.54 -9.31 -9.26
CA SER A 124 -5.31 -8.42 -10.13
C SER A 124 -5.63 -7.10 -9.42
N VAL A 125 -5.77 -6.01 -10.18
CA VAL A 125 -6.13 -4.70 -9.63
C VAL A 125 -7.63 -4.70 -9.29
N ALA A 126 -7.94 -4.57 -8.00
CA ALA A 126 -9.30 -4.47 -7.48
C ALA A 126 -9.81 -3.03 -7.53
N LEU A 127 -8.96 -2.08 -7.11
CA LEU A 127 -9.31 -0.67 -7.02
C LEU A 127 -8.10 0.17 -7.43
N GLU A 128 -8.35 1.22 -8.18
CA GLU A 128 -7.39 2.27 -8.51
C GLU A 128 -7.86 3.59 -7.89
N GLU A 129 -6.96 4.27 -7.18
CA GLU A 129 -7.12 5.63 -6.72
C GLU A 129 -6.21 6.55 -7.52
N ILE A 130 -6.76 7.64 -8.07
CA ILE A 130 -5.99 8.65 -8.80
C ILE A 130 -6.18 9.99 -8.10
N LYS A 131 -5.08 10.62 -7.69
CA LYS A 131 -5.08 11.94 -7.07
C LYS A 131 -5.30 13.02 -8.12
N LYS A 132 -6.29 13.89 -7.93
CA LYS A 132 -6.52 15.04 -8.81
C LYS A 132 -5.35 16.04 -8.79
N THR A 133 -4.67 16.09 -7.66
CA THR A 133 -3.43 16.83 -7.47
C THR A 133 -2.46 15.94 -6.70
N PRO A 134 -1.22 15.71 -7.18
CA PRO A 134 -0.26 14.87 -6.49
C PRO A 134 -0.05 15.31 -5.04
N GLY A 135 -0.16 14.36 -4.11
CA GLY A 135 -0.02 14.60 -2.67
C GLY A 135 -1.26 15.17 -1.96
N ASP A 136 -2.31 15.58 -2.68
CA ASP A 136 -3.59 15.99 -2.06
C ASP A 136 -4.41 14.74 -1.71
N LEU A 137 -4.48 14.43 -0.43
CA LEU A 137 -5.21 13.25 0.06
C LEU A 137 -6.73 13.41 -0.02
N THR A 138 -7.24 14.63 -0.21
CA THR A 138 -8.68 14.93 -0.15
C THR A 138 -9.37 14.91 -1.50
N LYS A 139 -8.61 14.94 -2.60
CA LYS A 139 -9.15 15.05 -3.96
C LYS A 139 -8.71 13.87 -4.82
N SER A 140 -9.44 12.78 -4.70
CA SER A 140 -9.22 11.57 -5.50
C SER A 140 -10.44 11.25 -6.37
N VAL A 141 -10.18 10.50 -7.43
CA VAL A 141 -11.17 9.72 -8.14
C VAL A 141 -10.76 8.25 -8.05
N TYR A 142 -11.73 7.36 -8.07
CA TYR A 142 -11.51 5.93 -7.90
C TYR A 142 -12.09 5.18 -9.07
N ARG A 143 -11.46 4.05 -9.44
CA ARG A 143 -11.94 3.16 -10.48
C ARG A 143 -11.92 1.71 -9.99
N GLN A 144 -13.07 1.05 -10.11
CA GLN A 144 -13.21 -0.38 -9.87
C GLN A 144 -13.74 -1.06 -11.13
N GLY A 145 -12.91 -1.80 -11.82
CA GLY A 145 -13.21 -2.31 -13.14
C GLY A 145 -13.51 -1.19 -14.14
N THR A 146 -14.76 -1.12 -14.63
CA THR A 146 -15.23 -0.06 -15.53
C THR A 146 -15.98 1.08 -14.82
N HIS A 147 -16.23 0.94 -13.52
CA HIS A 147 -16.98 1.92 -12.73
C HIS A 147 -16.07 2.99 -12.13
N TRP A 148 -16.52 4.26 -12.20
CA TRP A 148 -15.80 5.40 -11.65
C TRP A 148 -16.57 6.02 -10.49
N PHE A 149 -15.84 6.42 -9.45
CA PHE A 149 -16.33 7.17 -8.30
C PHE A 149 -15.57 8.48 -8.22
N TYR A 150 -16.27 9.58 -8.05
CA TYR A 150 -15.68 10.90 -8.08
C TYR A 150 -15.38 11.48 -6.71
N SER A 151 -15.69 10.71 -5.66
CA SER A 151 -15.37 11.03 -4.26
C SER A 151 -15.19 9.75 -3.44
N GLU A 152 -14.46 9.86 -2.34
CA GLU A 152 -14.33 8.80 -1.35
C GLU A 152 -15.69 8.43 -0.73
N SER A 153 -16.55 9.41 -0.49
CA SER A 153 -17.89 9.18 0.07
C SER A 153 -18.77 8.32 -0.86
N GLU A 154 -18.68 8.52 -2.17
CA GLU A 154 -19.39 7.69 -3.16
C GLU A 154 -18.87 6.25 -3.14
N LEU A 155 -17.53 6.07 -3.13
CA LEU A 155 -16.87 4.77 -3.04
C LEU A 155 -17.26 4.04 -1.77
N LEU A 156 -17.17 4.70 -0.61
CA LEU A 156 -17.51 4.13 0.69
C LEU A 156 -19.00 3.77 0.78
N SER A 157 -19.88 4.58 0.24
CA SER A 157 -21.32 4.30 0.21
C SER A 157 -21.63 3.01 -0.55
N GLN A 158 -20.94 2.77 -1.66
CA GLN A 158 -21.08 1.51 -2.38
C GLN A 158 -20.48 0.33 -1.58
N ALA A 159 -19.29 0.49 -1.04
CA ALA A 159 -18.61 -0.55 -0.27
C ALA A 159 -19.47 -0.97 0.94
N ILE A 160 -19.97 0.00 1.71
CA ILE A 160 -20.84 -0.24 2.87
C ILE A 160 -22.17 -0.86 2.44
N GLY A 161 -22.72 -0.47 1.30
CA GLY A 161 -23.96 -1.05 0.75
C GLY A 161 -23.87 -2.54 0.40
N THR A 162 -22.66 -3.10 0.29
CA THR A 162 -22.45 -4.54 0.10
C THR A 162 -22.45 -5.33 1.41
N LEU A 163 -22.37 -4.66 2.56
CA LEU A 163 -22.35 -5.29 3.86
C LEU A 163 -23.76 -5.65 4.33
N GLN A 164 -23.87 -6.83 4.92
CA GLN A 164 -25.08 -7.24 5.64
C GLN A 164 -24.90 -6.89 7.11
N PHE A 165 -25.49 -5.78 7.54
CA PHE A 165 -25.44 -5.36 8.92
C PHE A 165 -26.45 -6.12 9.78
N SER A 166 -26.01 -6.51 10.96
CA SER A 166 -26.87 -7.01 12.04
C SER A 166 -27.20 -5.86 13.02
N ALA A 167 -28.18 -6.08 13.88
CA ALA A 167 -28.52 -5.09 14.94
C ALA A 167 -27.40 -4.88 15.98
N LYS A 168 -26.34 -5.67 15.93
CA LYS A 168 -25.16 -5.57 16.83
C LYS A 168 -23.97 -4.85 16.20
N ASP A 169 -24.03 -4.57 14.89
CA ASP A 169 -22.93 -3.95 14.18
C ASP A 169 -22.97 -2.42 14.40
N HIS A 170 -21.80 -1.84 14.60
CA HIS A 170 -21.65 -0.40 14.75
C HIS A 170 -20.77 0.13 13.61
N ILE A 171 -21.25 1.16 12.92
CA ILE A 171 -20.44 1.94 11.97
C ILE A 171 -19.84 3.09 12.77
N ILE A 172 -18.50 3.15 12.81
CA ILE A 172 -17.74 4.15 13.55
C ILE A 172 -17.12 5.14 12.56
#